data_12bf79c3e6314e5f655af37230f834d3
#
_entry.id   12bf79c3e6314e5f655af37230f834d3
#
_cell.length_a   1.000
_cell.length_b   1.000
_cell.length_c   1.000
_cell.angle_alpha   90.00
_cell.angle_beta   90.00
_cell.angle_gamma   90.00
#
_symmetry.space_group_name_H-M   'P 1'
#
loop_
_entity.id
_entity.type
_entity.pdbx_description
1 polymer ?
#
loop_
_entity_poly.entity_id
_entity_poly.type
_entity_poly.pdbx_seq_one_letter_code
_entity_poly.pdbx_strand_id
1 'polypeptide(L)'
;MVDAKQKFEQFVASEGLRRTGQRTKVLDVFLATERHVTVQELHDLVRKKHKGIGYATVARTVKLICESGLCRQVDFGDGALRYEHKYDHEHHDHLICVECGKFEEIYSPKLEKLQHELVRKYDYVQKSHKLDIFGLCPECAKKNAQKTT
;
A
#
# COMPACT_ATOMS: atom_id res chain seq x y z
N MET A 1 16.75 5.26 14.66
CA MET A 1 15.47 4.84 14.01
C MET A 1 15.31 3.34 14.23
N VAL A 2 14.14 2.90 14.69
CA VAL A 2 13.86 1.47 14.83
C VAL A 2 13.68 0.92 13.42
N ASP A 3 14.50 -0.07 13.03
CA ASP A 3 14.39 -0.75 11.74
C ASP A 3 13.00 -1.40 11.57
N ALA A 4 12.45 -1.40 10.37
CA ALA A 4 11.14 -1.99 10.05
C ALA A 4 11.04 -3.45 10.50
N LYS A 5 12.12 -4.21 10.36
CA LYS A 5 12.20 -5.60 10.85
C LYS A 5 12.03 -5.67 12.36
N GLN A 6 12.75 -4.84 13.09
CA GLN A 6 12.67 -4.79 14.55
C GLN A 6 11.26 -4.41 15.02
N LYS A 7 10.64 -3.42 14.36
CA LYS A 7 9.25 -3.03 14.65
C LYS A 7 8.28 -4.19 14.42
N PHE A 8 8.41 -4.88 13.30
CA PHE A 8 7.58 -6.05 12.99
C PHE A 8 7.77 -7.18 13.98
N GLU A 9 9.02 -7.49 14.34
CA GLU A 9 9.33 -8.54 15.31
C GLU A 9 8.80 -8.24 16.71
N GLN A 10 8.89 -6.98 17.14
CA GLN A 10 8.30 -6.53 18.41
C GLN A 10 6.78 -6.67 18.40
N PHE A 11 6.14 -6.30 17.31
CA PHE A 11 4.70 -6.47 17.13
C PHE A 11 4.29 -7.95 17.17
N VAL A 12 4.96 -8.81 16.39
CA VAL A 12 4.69 -10.26 16.40
C VAL A 12 4.83 -10.86 17.79
N ALA A 13 5.84 -10.42 18.56
CA ALA A 13 6.05 -10.88 19.93
C ALA A 13 4.95 -10.37 20.89
N SER A 14 4.50 -9.11 20.74
CA SER A 14 3.41 -8.55 21.56
C SER A 14 2.07 -9.24 21.32
N GLU A 15 1.85 -9.76 20.11
CA GLU A 15 0.68 -10.58 19.78
C GLU A 15 0.79 -12.05 20.26
N GLY A 16 1.84 -12.41 21.00
CA GLY A 16 2.07 -13.77 21.47
C GLY A 16 2.41 -14.77 20.35
N LEU A 17 2.77 -14.29 19.18
CA LEU A 17 3.06 -15.12 18.02
C LEU A 17 4.56 -15.46 17.95
N ARG A 18 4.86 -16.69 17.48
CA ARG A 18 6.25 -17.10 17.26
C ARG A 18 6.86 -16.34 16.07
N ARG A 19 8.11 -15.92 16.25
CA ARG A 19 8.96 -15.49 15.12
C ARG A 19 9.22 -16.70 14.23
N THR A 20 9.05 -16.53 12.93
CA THR A 20 9.38 -17.58 11.95
C THR A 20 10.20 -17.00 10.81
N GLY A 21 11.20 -17.76 10.35
CA GLY A 21 12.01 -17.34 9.21
C GLY A 21 11.19 -17.09 7.93
N GLN A 22 10.04 -17.77 7.78
CA GLN A 22 9.14 -17.53 6.65
C GLN A 22 8.53 -16.12 6.70
N ARG A 23 8.06 -15.65 7.87
CA ARG A 23 7.53 -14.29 8.02
C ARG A 23 8.58 -13.22 7.73
N THR A 24 9.79 -13.42 8.21
CA THR A 24 10.91 -12.50 7.94
C THR A 24 11.22 -12.43 6.44
N LYS A 25 11.25 -13.58 5.74
CA LYS A 25 11.46 -13.63 4.29
C LYS A 25 10.35 -12.92 3.49
N VAL A 26 9.10 -13.09 3.91
CA VAL A 26 7.96 -12.38 3.29
C VAL A 26 8.08 -10.87 3.52
N LEU A 27 8.41 -10.44 4.74
CA LEU A 27 8.63 -9.04 5.05
C LEU A 27 9.76 -8.45 4.20
N ASP A 28 10.90 -9.13 4.07
CA ASP A 28 12.03 -8.67 3.27
C ASP A 28 11.68 -8.46 1.80
N VAL A 29 10.92 -9.39 1.21
CA VAL A 29 10.45 -9.26 -0.17
C VAL A 29 9.45 -8.11 -0.29
N PHE A 30 8.55 -7.95 0.68
CA PHE A 30 7.56 -6.88 0.68
C PHE A 30 8.21 -5.50 0.79
N LEU A 31 9.15 -5.31 1.73
CA LEU A 31 9.87 -4.04 1.91
C LEU A 31 10.76 -3.67 0.72
N ALA A 32 11.22 -4.66 -0.06
CA ALA A 32 11.98 -4.44 -1.28
C ALA A 32 11.10 -4.18 -2.51
N THR A 33 9.77 -4.19 -2.34
CA THR A 33 8.82 -4.01 -3.44
C THR A 33 8.26 -2.59 -3.40
N GLU A 34 8.74 -1.73 -4.28
CA GLU A 34 8.37 -0.30 -4.32
C GLU A 34 7.11 -0.04 -5.16
N ARG A 35 6.13 -0.92 -5.08
CA ARG A 35 4.85 -0.77 -5.78
C ARG A 35 3.72 -1.39 -4.97
N HIS A 36 2.51 -1.01 -5.32
CA HIS A 36 1.32 -1.67 -4.79
C HIS A 36 1.25 -3.10 -5.31
N VAL A 37 1.07 -4.05 -4.42
CA VAL A 37 0.97 -5.47 -4.77
C VAL A 37 -0.25 -6.11 -4.12
N THR A 38 -0.90 -6.99 -4.87
CA THR A 38 -1.88 -7.92 -4.30
C THR A 38 -1.15 -9.01 -3.51
N VAL A 39 -1.87 -9.76 -2.69
CA VAL A 39 -1.30 -10.94 -2.00
C VAL A 39 -0.77 -11.95 -3.01
N GLN A 40 -1.46 -12.13 -4.14
CA GLN A 40 -1.03 -13.07 -5.20
C GLN A 40 0.28 -12.62 -5.84
N GLU A 41 0.40 -11.35 -6.22
CA GLU A 41 1.64 -10.80 -6.78
C GLU A 41 2.81 -10.89 -5.80
N LEU A 42 2.56 -10.60 -4.52
CA LEU A 42 3.58 -10.75 -3.48
C LEU A 42 3.98 -12.23 -3.30
N HIS A 43 3.01 -13.15 -3.32
CA HIS A 43 3.30 -14.58 -3.26
C HIS A 43 4.19 -15.04 -4.44
N ASP A 44 3.91 -14.55 -5.65
CA ASP A 44 4.71 -14.86 -6.82
C ASP A 44 6.14 -14.32 -6.70
N LEU A 45 6.31 -13.11 -6.15
CA LEU A 45 7.63 -12.55 -5.85
C LEU A 45 8.38 -13.35 -4.78
N VAL A 46 7.68 -13.73 -3.72
CA VAL A 46 8.25 -14.56 -2.64
C VAL A 46 8.69 -15.92 -3.16
N ARG A 47 7.87 -16.59 -3.98
CA ARG A 47 8.22 -17.90 -4.59
C ARG A 47 9.46 -17.86 -5.46
N LYS A 48 9.70 -16.76 -6.16
CA LYS A 48 10.92 -16.60 -6.98
C LYS A 48 12.19 -16.63 -6.14
N LYS A 49 12.14 -16.07 -4.93
CA LYS A 49 13.30 -15.99 -4.03
C LYS A 49 13.35 -17.11 -2.99
N HIS A 50 12.19 -17.57 -2.55
CA HIS A 50 12.04 -18.53 -1.45
C HIS A 50 11.00 -19.58 -1.78
N LYS A 51 11.45 -20.67 -2.38
CA LYS A 51 10.60 -21.84 -2.67
C LYS A 51 10.04 -22.41 -1.35
N GLY A 52 8.79 -22.87 -1.38
CA GLY A 52 8.16 -23.54 -0.26
C GLY A 52 7.38 -22.64 0.73
N ILE A 53 7.33 -21.31 0.50
CA ILE A 53 6.42 -20.43 1.25
C ILE A 53 5.07 -20.37 0.51
N GLY A 54 4.03 -20.91 1.16
CA GLY A 54 2.69 -20.98 0.57
C GLY A 54 1.92 -19.66 0.63
N TYR A 55 0.90 -19.54 -0.21
CA TYR A 55 0.01 -18.38 -0.31
C TYR A 55 -0.60 -17.97 1.05
N ALA A 56 -1.10 -18.94 1.81
CA ALA A 56 -1.71 -18.67 3.12
C ALA A 56 -0.72 -18.06 4.13
N THR A 57 0.55 -18.43 4.07
CA THR A 57 1.61 -17.83 4.90
C THR A 57 1.87 -16.40 4.49
N VAL A 58 1.91 -16.11 3.18
CA VAL A 58 2.07 -14.75 2.66
C VAL A 58 0.88 -13.89 3.08
N ALA A 59 -0.36 -14.36 2.87
CA ALA A 59 -1.57 -13.63 3.22
C ALA A 59 -1.64 -13.27 4.71
N ARG A 60 -1.37 -14.24 5.59
CA ARG A 60 -1.33 -13.98 7.05
C ARG A 60 -0.21 -13.03 7.44
N THR A 61 0.94 -13.11 6.79
CA THR A 61 2.07 -12.23 7.08
C THR A 61 1.79 -10.80 6.65
N VAL A 62 1.21 -10.57 5.47
CA VAL A 62 0.80 -9.24 5.01
C VAL A 62 -0.19 -8.60 5.98
N LYS A 63 -1.16 -9.37 6.48
CA LYS A 63 -2.10 -8.88 7.49
C LYS A 63 -1.36 -8.39 8.74
N LEU A 64 -0.42 -9.17 9.27
CA LEU A 64 0.39 -8.78 10.43
C LEU A 64 1.27 -7.55 10.14
N ILE A 65 1.83 -7.44 8.94
CA ILE A 65 2.62 -6.27 8.52
C ILE A 65 1.74 -5.01 8.55
N CYS A 66 0.49 -5.09 8.08
CA CYS A 66 -0.45 -3.98 8.13
C CYS A 66 -0.86 -3.63 9.56
N GLU A 67 -1.17 -4.61 10.38
CA GLU A 67 -1.51 -4.44 11.80
C GLU A 67 -0.35 -3.82 12.60
N SER A 68 0.89 -4.12 12.25
CA SER A 68 2.09 -3.48 12.83
C SER A 68 2.31 -2.02 12.42
N GLY A 69 1.48 -1.51 11.48
CA GLY A 69 1.57 -0.14 10.96
C GLY A 69 2.68 0.08 9.90
N LEU A 70 3.31 -0.99 9.41
CA LEU A 70 4.33 -0.93 8.34
C LEU A 70 3.73 -0.97 6.94
N CYS A 71 2.46 -1.24 6.81
CA CYS A 71 1.74 -1.40 5.56
C CYS A 71 0.45 -0.59 5.57
N ARG A 72 0.01 -0.17 4.41
CA ARG A 72 -1.38 0.26 4.17
C ARG A 72 -2.02 -0.60 3.10
N GLN A 73 -3.32 -0.76 3.24
CA GLN A 73 -4.16 -1.40 2.25
C GLN A 73 -4.76 -0.32 1.36
N VAL A 74 -4.74 -0.55 0.06
CA VAL A 74 -5.30 0.35 -0.95
C VAL A 74 -6.32 -0.42 -1.78
N ASP A 75 -7.51 0.16 -1.91
CA ASP A 75 -8.58 -0.35 -2.77
C ASP A 75 -8.76 0.64 -3.93
N PHE A 76 -8.52 0.18 -5.15
CA PHE A 76 -8.70 0.98 -6.36
C PHE A 76 -10.09 0.82 -6.99
N GLY A 77 -11.00 0.11 -6.32
CA GLY A 77 -12.38 -0.09 -6.80
C GLY A 77 -12.50 -1.15 -7.90
N ASP A 78 -11.44 -1.91 -8.18
CA ASP A 78 -11.40 -2.99 -9.17
C ASP A 78 -11.64 -4.39 -8.55
N GLY A 79 -12.00 -4.44 -7.27
CA GLY A 79 -12.24 -5.67 -6.53
C GLY A 79 -10.97 -6.36 -6.00
N ALA A 80 -9.79 -5.79 -6.23
CA ALA A 80 -8.52 -6.32 -5.73
C ALA A 80 -7.92 -5.39 -4.67
N LEU A 81 -7.67 -5.94 -3.49
CA LEU A 81 -6.93 -5.23 -2.45
C LEU A 81 -5.44 -5.29 -2.73
N ARG A 82 -4.81 -4.13 -2.66
CA ARG A 82 -3.36 -3.98 -2.81
C ARG A 82 -2.74 -3.49 -1.53
N TYR A 83 -1.48 -3.79 -1.37
CA TYR A 83 -0.71 -3.49 -0.17
C TYR A 83 0.56 -2.74 -0.56
N GLU A 84 0.89 -1.75 0.24
CA GLU A 84 2.07 -0.92 0.07
C GLU A 84 2.73 -0.72 1.42
N HIS A 85 4.05 -0.84 1.50
CA HIS A 85 4.75 -0.54 2.73
C HIS A 85 4.87 0.97 2.95
N LYS A 86 4.82 1.39 4.21
CA LYS A 86 4.93 2.80 4.63
C LYS A 86 6.35 3.19 5.05
N TYR A 87 7.29 2.29 4.88
CA TYR A 87 8.64 2.48 5.38
C TYR A 87 9.49 3.18 4.34
N ASP A 88 10.07 4.32 4.73
CA ASP A 88 10.98 5.14 3.92
C ASP A 88 10.39 5.70 2.60
N HIS A 89 9.07 5.86 2.55
CA HIS A 89 8.39 6.54 1.43
C HIS A 89 7.93 7.93 1.84
N GLU A 90 8.16 8.90 0.99
CA GLU A 90 7.47 10.17 1.06
C GLU A 90 5.96 9.94 0.87
N HIS A 91 5.15 10.77 1.53
CA HIS A 91 3.70 10.72 1.35
C HIS A 91 3.35 11.03 -0.10
N HIS A 92 2.50 10.23 -0.69
CA HIS A 92 1.94 10.46 -2.02
C HIS A 92 0.46 10.12 -2.06
N ASP A 93 -0.23 10.80 -2.93
CA ASP A 93 -1.64 10.62 -3.27
C ASP A 93 -1.76 9.86 -4.59
N HIS A 94 -2.96 9.44 -4.98
CA HIS A 94 -3.15 8.63 -6.17
C HIS A 94 -4.20 9.21 -7.11
N LEU A 95 -3.90 9.15 -8.42
CA LEU A 95 -4.88 9.23 -9.50
C LEU A 95 -5.17 7.82 -10.00
N ILE A 96 -6.41 7.41 -10.02
CA ILE A 96 -6.81 6.02 -10.33
C ILE A 96 -7.80 6.02 -11.48
N CYS A 97 -7.47 5.29 -12.56
CA CYS A 97 -8.38 5.08 -13.66
C CYS A 97 -9.37 3.96 -13.33
N VAL A 98 -10.65 4.30 -13.28
CA VAL A 98 -11.71 3.33 -12.97
C VAL A 98 -11.99 2.33 -14.09
N GLU A 99 -11.49 2.58 -15.31
CA GLU A 99 -11.72 1.70 -16.45
C GLU A 99 -10.60 0.69 -16.67
N CYS A 100 -9.33 1.11 -16.62
CA CYS A 100 -8.20 0.22 -16.88
C CYS A 100 -7.35 -0.10 -15.64
N GLY A 101 -7.68 0.48 -14.49
CA GLY A 101 -6.94 0.26 -13.24
C GLY A 101 -5.55 0.92 -13.19
N LYS A 102 -5.15 1.68 -14.22
CA LYS A 102 -3.92 2.46 -14.19
C LYS A 102 -3.98 3.46 -13.04
N PHE A 103 -2.92 3.55 -12.27
CA PHE A 103 -2.77 4.57 -11.23
C PHE A 103 -1.46 5.32 -11.40
N GLU A 104 -1.45 6.55 -10.91
CA GLU A 104 -0.26 7.41 -10.86
C GLU A 104 -0.14 7.97 -9.45
N GLU A 105 1.07 7.96 -8.93
CA GLU A 105 1.41 8.61 -7.67
C GLU A 105 1.64 10.08 -7.92
N ILE A 106 1.02 10.91 -7.09
CA ILE A 106 1.14 12.35 -7.17
C ILE A 106 1.52 12.93 -5.81
N TYR A 107 2.27 14.00 -5.84
CA TYR A 107 2.57 14.81 -4.66
C TYR A 107 2.37 16.28 -5.00
N SER A 108 1.59 16.98 -4.19
CA SER A 108 1.35 18.40 -4.34
C SER A 108 1.50 19.16 -3.03
N PRO A 109 2.58 19.93 -2.86
CA PRO A 109 2.78 20.75 -1.65
C PRO A 109 1.61 21.72 -1.37
N LYS A 110 0.90 22.15 -2.42
CA LYS A 110 -0.29 23.01 -2.28
C LYS A 110 -1.46 22.26 -1.65
N LEU A 111 -1.68 21.00 -2.02
CA LEU A 111 -2.71 20.15 -1.41
C LEU A 111 -2.38 19.87 0.05
N GLU A 112 -1.14 19.54 0.36
CA GLU A 112 -0.68 19.33 1.73
C GLU A 112 -0.94 20.55 2.60
N LYS A 113 -0.58 21.74 2.11
CA LYS A 113 -0.81 23.00 2.82
C LYS A 113 -2.30 23.24 3.09
N LEU A 114 -3.14 23.02 2.08
CA LEU A 114 -4.59 23.20 2.19
C LEU A 114 -5.21 22.23 3.21
N GLN A 115 -4.78 20.98 3.23
CA GLN A 115 -5.21 20.00 4.22
C GLN A 115 -4.83 20.43 5.65
N HIS A 116 -3.60 20.89 5.86
CA HIS A 116 -3.16 21.40 7.15
C HIS A 116 -3.96 22.64 7.61
N GLU A 117 -4.29 23.54 6.69
CA GLU A 117 -5.14 24.71 6.99
C GLU A 117 -6.55 24.28 7.40
N LEU A 118 -7.14 23.30 6.73
CA LEU A 118 -8.44 22.73 7.09
C LEU A 118 -8.42 22.09 8.48
N VAL A 119 -7.41 21.28 8.75
CA VAL A 119 -7.25 20.60 10.05
C VAL A 119 -7.17 21.62 11.19
N ARG A 120 -6.37 22.69 11.02
CA ARG A 120 -6.25 23.78 12.00
C ARG A 120 -7.56 24.55 12.17
N LYS A 121 -8.27 24.83 11.09
CA LYS A 121 -9.55 25.55 11.12
C LYS A 121 -10.59 24.86 12.00
N TYR A 122 -10.53 23.55 12.11
CA TYR A 122 -11.44 22.74 12.93
C TYR A 122 -10.81 22.19 14.21
N ASP A 123 -9.66 22.71 14.63
CA ASP A 123 -8.95 22.35 15.87
C ASP A 123 -8.62 20.84 15.98
N TYR A 124 -8.41 20.18 14.85
CA TYR A 124 -8.00 18.77 14.82
C TYR A 124 -6.47 18.63 14.88
N VAL A 125 -6.02 17.52 15.47
CA VAL A 125 -4.62 17.06 15.40
C VAL A 125 -4.54 15.96 14.36
N GLN A 126 -3.97 16.28 13.20
CA GLN A 126 -3.83 15.33 12.11
C GLN A 126 -2.88 14.19 12.48
N LYS A 127 -3.32 12.95 12.28
CA LYS A 127 -2.50 11.74 12.44
C LYS A 127 -2.05 11.16 11.10
N SER A 128 -2.95 11.21 10.12
CA SER A 128 -2.69 10.75 8.75
C SER A 128 -3.75 11.34 7.83
N HIS A 129 -3.52 11.24 6.53
CA HIS A 129 -4.55 11.47 5.52
C HIS A 129 -4.37 10.49 4.37
N LYS A 130 -5.36 10.45 3.49
CA LYS A 130 -5.35 9.69 2.25
C LYS A 130 -6.16 10.47 1.23
N LEU A 131 -5.60 10.64 0.03
CA LEU A 131 -6.30 11.22 -1.11
C LEU A 131 -6.17 10.29 -2.30
N ASP A 132 -7.30 9.73 -2.73
CA ASP A 132 -7.42 8.97 -3.96
C ASP A 132 -8.42 9.68 -4.87
N ILE A 133 -8.02 10.01 -6.09
CA ILE A 133 -8.87 10.65 -7.10
C ILE A 133 -9.18 9.63 -8.17
N PHE A 134 -10.45 9.32 -8.34
CA PHE A 134 -10.95 8.36 -9.31
C PHE A 134 -11.45 9.06 -10.57
N GLY A 135 -11.02 8.60 -11.73
CA GLY A 135 -11.40 9.18 -13.02
C GLY A 135 -11.00 8.30 -14.20
N LEU A 136 -10.91 8.88 -15.38
CA LEU A 136 -10.41 8.21 -16.57
C LEU A 136 -9.00 8.72 -16.90
N CYS A 137 -8.07 7.80 -17.15
CA CYS A 137 -6.77 8.19 -17.68
C CYS A 137 -6.92 8.77 -19.10
N PRO A 138 -5.94 9.53 -19.60
CA PRO A 138 -6.03 10.16 -20.94
C PRO A 138 -6.34 9.18 -22.07
N GLU A 139 -5.83 7.95 -21.97
CA GLU A 139 -6.08 6.91 -22.99
C GLU A 139 -7.52 6.41 -22.97
N CYS A 140 -8.07 6.15 -21.77
CA CYS A 140 -9.46 5.72 -21.63
C CYS A 140 -10.44 6.85 -21.96
N ALA A 141 -10.14 8.08 -21.56
CA ALA A 141 -10.94 9.25 -21.91
C ALA A 141 -11.05 9.43 -23.44
N LYS A 142 -9.93 9.30 -24.18
CA LYS A 142 -9.94 9.37 -25.65
C LYS A 142 -10.77 8.25 -26.29
N LYS A 143 -10.62 7.00 -25.80
CA LYS A 143 -11.41 5.86 -26.31
C LYS A 143 -12.91 6.06 -26.10
N ASN A 144 -13.32 6.62 -24.97
CA ASN A 144 -14.72 6.87 -24.66
C ASN A 144 -15.30 8.01 -25.51
N ALA A 145 -14.55 9.08 -25.74
CA ALA A 145 -14.97 10.15 -26.63
C ALA A 145 -15.19 9.67 -28.07
N GLN A 146 -14.41 8.69 -28.55
CA GLN A 146 -14.59 8.10 -29.89
C GLN A 146 -15.77 7.13 -30.00
N LYS A 147 -16.24 6.56 -28.89
CA LYS A 147 -17.42 5.67 -28.88
C LYS A 147 -18.75 6.43 -28.86
N THR A 148 -18.74 7.71 -28.55
CA THR A 148 -19.93 8.55 -28.43
C THR A 148 -20.26 9.32 -29.73
N THR A 149 -19.46 9.15 -30.77
CA THR A 149 -19.66 9.72 -32.13
C THR A 149 -20.12 8.64 -33.09
#